data_5fbe97b9096ea06022eef2267e555a9e
#
_entry.id   5fbe97b9096ea06022eef2267e555a9e
#
_cell.length_a   1.000
_cell.length_b   1.000
_cell.length_c   1.000
_cell.angle_alpha   90.00
_cell.angle_beta   90.00
_cell.angle_gamma   90.00
#
_symmetry.space_group_name_H-M   'P 1'
#
loop_
_entity.id
_entity.type
_entity.pdbx_description
1 polymer ?
#
loop_
_entity_poly.entity_id
_entity_poly.type
_entity_poly.pdbx_seq_one_letter_code
_entity_poly.pdbx_strand_id
1 'polypeptide(L)'
;GSEQRLWRVLSGHSTLQVSAFMDENPLGFGLAQRARSFDAYQDAEARYEKRPSAWIAPQDGWGKGTVTLVEIPVQNEFNDNIVSYWQPADTLKAGERYDFNYMLSFAPEPPDSAPIARVVETMSGQSVNNATARTFVIDYDLDVFGSDDPVAQIKASAGSIGHSYLLRMPEQGRMRLAFEYIPDGAKLADLSAVLNGAGGALSETWIARWTRE
;
A
#
# COMPACT_ATOMS: atom_id res chain seq x y z
N GLY A 1 9.04 -9.99 -13.39
CA GLY A 1 8.23 -9.44 -12.33
C GLY A 1 6.75 -9.41 -12.72
N SER A 2 5.87 -9.45 -11.76
CA SER A 2 4.47 -9.18 -12.03
C SER A 2 4.35 -7.70 -12.41
N GLU A 3 3.57 -7.36 -13.44
CA GLU A 3 3.24 -5.97 -13.75
C GLU A 3 2.29 -5.35 -12.68
N GLN A 4 2.10 -6.06 -11.57
CA GLN A 4 1.19 -5.65 -10.50
C GLN A 4 1.82 -4.54 -9.67
N ARG A 5 1.07 -3.49 -9.46
CA ARG A 5 1.45 -2.36 -8.65
C ARG A 5 0.73 -2.42 -7.32
N LEU A 6 1.50 -2.44 -6.23
CA LEU A 6 1.00 -2.57 -4.88
C LEU A 6 1.10 -1.23 -4.15
N TRP A 7 0.03 -0.84 -3.49
CA TRP A 7 0.01 0.25 -2.52
C TRP A 7 -0.28 -0.31 -1.14
N ARG A 8 0.78 -0.49 -0.32
CA ARG A 8 0.67 -0.99 1.05
C ARG A 8 0.55 0.21 2.01
N VAL A 9 -0.62 0.34 2.61
CA VAL A 9 -0.87 1.39 3.60
C VAL A 9 -0.12 1.06 4.88
N LEU A 10 0.65 2.01 5.41
CA LEU A 10 1.29 1.89 6.71
C LEU A 10 0.26 2.17 7.80
N SER A 11 0.32 1.41 8.88
CA SER A 11 -0.59 1.55 10.03
C SER A 11 0.21 1.45 11.33
N GLY A 12 -0.21 2.20 12.36
CA GLY A 12 0.30 2.00 13.70
C GLY A 12 -0.20 0.67 14.26
N HIS A 13 0.70 -0.15 14.77
CA HIS A 13 0.41 -1.43 15.41
C HIS A 13 0.98 -1.47 16.82
N SER A 14 0.34 -2.21 17.71
CA SER A 14 0.82 -2.41 19.08
C SER A 14 1.99 -3.42 19.16
N THR A 15 2.21 -4.21 18.12
CA THR A 15 3.27 -5.22 18.02
C THR A 15 4.00 -5.10 16.69
N LEU A 16 5.26 -5.57 16.67
CA LEU A 16 6.07 -5.64 15.46
C LEU A 16 5.33 -6.38 14.34
N GLN A 17 5.26 -5.75 13.17
CA GLN A 17 4.72 -6.36 11.96
C GLN A 17 5.81 -6.52 10.91
N VAL A 18 5.80 -7.65 10.22
CA VAL A 18 6.66 -7.92 9.08
C VAL A 18 5.80 -8.37 7.92
N SER A 19 5.89 -7.68 6.79
CA SER A 19 5.21 -8.04 5.54
C SER A 19 6.24 -8.40 4.48
N ALA A 20 5.96 -9.44 3.70
CA ALA A 20 6.86 -9.97 2.68
C ALA A 20 6.13 -9.98 1.32
N PHE A 21 6.68 -9.26 0.34
CA PHE A 21 6.16 -9.19 -1.02
C PHE A 21 7.14 -9.90 -1.94
N MET A 22 6.80 -11.14 -2.31
CA MET A 22 7.63 -11.96 -3.19
C MET A 22 7.59 -11.44 -4.62
N ASP A 23 8.75 -11.32 -5.24
CA ASP A 23 8.86 -10.93 -6.65
C ASP A 23 10.09 -11.57 -7.28
N GLU A 24 10.14 -11.50 -8.60
CA GLU A 24 11.30 -11.85 -9.42
C GLU A 24 11.64 -10.67 -10.32
N ASN A 25 12.82 -10.10 -10.14
CA ASN A 25 13.27 -8.88 -10.83
C ASN A 25 12.29 -7.71 -10.63
N PRO A 26 12.13 -7.19 -9.41
CA PRO A 26 11.22 -6.09 -9.14
C PRO A 26 11.57 -4.87 -9.97
N LEU A 27 10.56 -4.19 -10.51
CA LEU A 27 10.76 -2.93 -11.24
C LEU A 27 11.14 -1.78 -10.30
N GLY A 28 10.72 -1.86 -9.04
CA GLY A 28 11.08 -0.92 -8.01
C GLY A 28 10.22 -1.04 -6.77
N PHE A 29 10.69 -0.45 -5.70
CA PHE A 29 9.97 -0.36 -4.42
C PHE A 29 10.44 0.85 -3.63
N GLY A 30 9.68 1.26 -2.64
CA GLY A 30 10.07 2.38 -1.81
C GLY A 30 9.01 2.80 -0.81
N LEU A 31 9.29 3.88 -0.11
CA LEU A 31 8.38 4.55 0.80
C LEU A 31 7.85 5.81 0.12
N ALA A 32 6.57 5.81 -0.20
CA ALA A 32 5.93 6.89 -0.94
C ALA A 32 4.95 7.65 -0.05
N GLN A 33 5.00 8.98 -0.13
CA GLN A 33 4.08 9.87 0.53
C GLN A 33 3.17 10.53 -0.50
N ARG A 34 1.86 10.37 -0.38
CA ARG A 34 0.87 10.95 -1.29
C ARG A 34 0.18 12.19 -0.76
N ALA A 35 -0.02 12.27 0.55
CA ALA A 35 -0.54 13.48 1.16
C ALA A 35 0.49 14.59 1.10
N ARG A 36 0.17 15.72 0.41
CA ARG A 36 1.08 16.84 0.14
C ARG A 36 0.53 18.18 0.62
N SER A 37 -0.61 18.18 1.30
CA SER A 37 -1.14 19.40 1.91
C SER A 37 -0.67 19.54 3.36
N PHE A 38 -0.50 20.77 3.80
CA PHE A 38 -0.21 21.05 5.21
C PHE A 38 -1.31 20.51 6.12
N ASP A 39 -2.57 20.59 5.70
CA ASP A 39 -3.73 20.16 6.48
C ASP A 39 -3.72 18.66 6.81
N ALA A 40 -3.03 17.84 6.01
CA ALA A 40 -2.91 16.41 6.26
C ALA A 40 -2.04 16.08 7.49
N TYR A 41 -1.16 17.00 7.89
CA TYR A 41 -0.20 16.78 8.98
C TYR A 41 -0.31 17.82 10.08
N GLN A 42 -0.59 19.08 9.72
CA GLN A 42 -0.69 20.24 10.62
C GLN A 42 0.56 20.46 11.48
N ASP A 43 1.72 20.00 11.01
CA ASP A 43 3.00 20.15 11.69
C ASP A 43 3.83 21.24 11.01
N ALA A 44 3.92 22.40 11.68
CA ALA A 44 4.64 23.55 11.14
C ALA A 44 6.16 23.45 11.30
N GLU A 45 6.65 22.61 12.19
CA GLU A 45 8.07 22.42 12.47
C GLU A 45 8.67 21.35 11.57
N ALA A 46 8.14 20.12 11.59
CA ALA A 46 8.68 19.00 10.84
C ALA A 46 8.36 19.07 9.34
N ARG A 47 7.30 19.81 8.94
CA ARG A 47 6.89 20.04 7.54
C ARG A 47 6.80 18.75 6.74
N TYR A 48 6.09 17.76 7.28
CA TYR A 48 5.97 16.43 6.67
C TYR A 48 5.43 16.46 5.23
N GLU A 49 4.56 17.41 4.90
CA GLU A 49 4.03 17.58 3.54
C GLU A 49 5.11 17.86 2.48
N LYS A 50 6.30 18.33 2.89
CA LYS A 50 7.43 18.63 2.01
C LYS A 50 8.45 17.51 1.90
N ARG A 51 8.35 16.48 2.71
CA ARG A 51 9.30 15.36 2.69
C ARG A 51 9.15 14.54 1.41
N PRO A 52 10.24 14.14 0.75
CA PRO A 52 10.17 13.38 -0.49
C PRO A 52 9.75 11.94 -0.24
N SER A 53 9.20 11.31 -1.26
CA SER A 53 9.18 9.86 -1.38
C SER A 53 10.58 9.35 -1.70
N ALA A 54 10.93 8.14 -1.24
CA ALA A 54 12.16 7.45 -1.58
C ALA A 54 11.83 6.21 -2.42
N TRP A 55 12.50 6.05 -3.57
CA TRP A 55 12.26 4.96 -4.50
C TRP A 55 13.54 4.31 -4.95
N ILE A 56 13.60 2.97 -4.88
CA ILE A 56 14.69 2.13 -5.38
C ILE A 56 14.22 1.48 -6.68
N ALA A 57 14.95 1.71 -7.77
CA ALA A 57 14.75 1.06 -9.06
C ALA A 57 15.98 0.22 -9.40
N PRO A 58 15.90 -1.12 -9.35
CA PRO A 58 16.97 -2.00 -9.81
C PRO A 58 17.36 -1.68 -11.25
N GLN A 59 18.66 -1.64 -11.53
CA GLN A 59 19.19 -1.41 -12.89
C GLN A 59 19.47 -2.74 -13.60
N ASP A 60 19.74 -3.78 -12.84
CA ASP A 60 19.93 -5.15 -13.30
C ASP A 60 18.88 -6.05 -12.67
N GLY A 61 18.69 -7.25 -13.22
CA GLY A 61 17.82 -8.24 -12.61
C GLY A 61 18.39 -8.73 -11.27
N TRP A 62 17.64 -8.53 -10.17
CA TRP A 62 18.02 -8.99 -8.84
C TRP A 62 17.59 -10.43 -8.54
N GLY A 63 16.97 -11.11 -9.52
CA GLY A 63 16.50 -12.48 -9.36
C GLY A 63 15.25 -12.58 -8.49
N LYS A 64 15.05 -13.76 -7.94
CA LYS A 64 13.95 -14.05 -7.01
C LYS A 64 14.27 -13.53 -5.62
N GLY A 65 13.26 -13.00 -4.94
CA GLY A 65 13.42 -12.50 -3.59
C GLY A 65 12.13 -11.90 -3.04
N THR A 66 12.31 -11.04 -2.07
CA THR A 66 11.20 -10.45 -1.33
C THR A 66 11.51 -8.98 -1.00
N VAL A 67 10.58 -8.10 -1.30
CA VAL A 67 10.56 -6.79 -0.65
C VAL A 67 9.97 -6.99 0.73
N THR A 68 10.79 -6.80 1.75
CA THR A 68 10.37 -6.93 3.15
C THR A 68 10.06 -5.54 3.71
N LEU A 69 8.91 -5.42 4.36
CA LEU A 69 8.48 -4.24 5.10
C LEU A 69 8.38 -4.59 6.59
N VAL A 70 9.07 -3.82 7.41
CA VAL A 70 9.03 -3.94 8.88
C VAL A 70 8.40 -2.68 9.45
N GLU A 71 7.32 -2.85 10.22
CA GLU A 71 6.61 -1.80 10.94
C GLU A 71 6.85 -2.01 12.44
N ILE A 72 7.64 -1.13 13.04
CA ILE A 72 8.09 -1.23 14.43
C ILE A 72 7.14 -0.38 15.30
N PRO A 73 6.53 -0.92 16.36
CA PRO A 73 5.71 -0.14 17.26
C PRO A 73 6.56 0.88 18.02
N VAL A 74 6.18 2.15 17.94
CA VAL A 74 6.84 3.25 18.64
C VAL A 74 5.81 4.12 19.33
N GLN A 75 6.21 4.80 20.42
CA GLN A 75 5.32 5.66 21.19
C GLN A 75 5.40 7.14 20.78
N ASN A 76 6.41 7.48 19.97
CA ASN A 76 6.66 8.85 19.54
C ASN A 76 7.39 8.85 18.18
N GLU A 77 7.50 10.04 17.56
CA GLU A 77 8.10 10.24 16.24
C GLU A 77 9.65 10.26 16.23
N PHE A 78 10.30 10.22 17.40
CA PHE A 78 11.75 10.32 17.48
C PHE A 78 12.49 9.01 17.12
N ASN A 79 11.76 7.94 16.93
CA ASN A 79 12.32 6.64 16.55
C ASN A 79 11.91 6.27 15.12
N ASP A 80 12.88 5.89 14.31
CA ASP A 80 12.62 5.30 13.01
C ASP A 80 11.85 3.99 13.21
N ASN A 81 10.69 3.90 12.56
CA ASN A 81 9.76 2.82 12.80
C ASN A 81 9.37 2.04 11.55
N ILE A 82 9.85 2.45 10.38
CA ILE A 82 9.56 1.77 9.11
C ILE A 82 10.85 1.44 8.40
N VAL A 83 11.02 0.18 8.06
CA VAL A 83 12.15 -0.31 7.26
C VAL A 83 11.61 -1.09 6.07
N SER A 84 12.13 -0.82 4.87
CA SER A 84 11.87 -1.60 3.68
C SER A 84 13.15 -1.97 2.98
N TYR A 85 13.33 -3.23 2.63
CA TYR A 85 14.54 -3.73 1.98
C TYR A 85 14.26 -4.94 1.09
N TRP A 86 15.18 -5.17 0.16
CA TRP A 86 15.20 -6.38 -0.66
C TRP A 86 15.94 -7.51 0.06
N GLN A 87 15.34 -8.68 0.05
CA GLN A 87 15.95 -9.92 0.54
C GLN A 87 15.98 -10.94 -0.60
N PRO A 88 17.17 -11.30 -1.13
CA PRO A 88 17.29 -12.36 -2.12
C PRO A 88 16.73 -13.69 -1.59
N ALA A 89 16.15 -14.50 -2.50
CA ALA A 89 15.66 -15.84 -2.13
C ALA A 89 16.83 -16.80 -1.80
N ASP A 90 17.97 -16.65 -2.49
CA ASP A 90 19.14 -17.45 -2.26
C ASP A 90 19.90 -16.98 -1.02
N THR A 91 20.38 -17.91 -0.22
CA THR A 91 21.20 -17.62 0.96
C THR A 91 22.55 -17.07 0.52
N LEU A 92 22.90 -15.90 1.02
CA LEU A 92 24.21 -15.30 0.82
C LEU A 92 25.27 -16.12 1.58
N LYS A 93 26.39 -16.43 0.92
CA LYS A 93 27.44 -17.27 1.49
C LYS A 93 28.66 -16.44 1.90
N ALA A 94 29.27 -16.82 3.00
CA ALA A 94 30.48 -16.15 3.48
C ALA A 94 31.62 -16.27 2.45
N GLY A 95 32.30 -15.16 2.18
CA GLY A 95 33.41 -15.09 1.22
C GLY A 95 32.98 -14.89 -0.24
N GLU A 96 31.72 -14.95 -0.58
CA GLU A 96 31.22 -14.61 -1.90
C GLU A 96 30.94 -13.11 -2.02
N ARG A 97 31.02 -12.60 -3.25
CA ARG A 97 30.69 -11.22 -3.58
C ARG A 97 29.32 -11.14 -4.25
N TYR A 98 28.51 -10.17 -3.82
CA TYR A 98 27.18 -9.89 -4.38
C TYR A 98 27.12 -8.41 -4.74
N ASP A 99 26.74 -8.09 -5.97
CA ASP A 99 26.61 -6.72 -6.45
C ASP A 99 25.13 -6.42 -6.73
N PHE A 100 24.63 -5.32 -6.20
CA PHE A 100 23.27 -4.83 -6.42
C PHE A 100 23.35 -3.42 -7.01
N ASN A 101 23.02 -3.28 -8.30
CA ASN A 101 22.98 -2.00 -8.97
C ASN A 101 21.54 -1.46 -8.94
N TYR A 102 21.38 -0.22 -8.50
CA TYR A 102 20.09 0.43 -8.43
C TYR A 102 20.19 1.95 -8.54
N MET A 103 19.08 2.58 -8.94
CA MET A 103 18.88 4.02 -8.84
C MET A 103 18.05 4.30 -7.57
N LEU A 104 18.56 5.14 -6.69
CA LEU A 104 17.81 5.70 -5.56
C LEU A 104 17.34 7.10 -5.94
N SER A 105 16.04 7.31 -5.92
CA SER A 105 15.41 8.60 -6.24
C SER A 105 14.67 9.16 -5.04
N PHE A 106 14.84 10.46 -4.82
CA PHE A 106 14.05 11.25 -3.87
C PHE A 106 13.24 12.28 -4.66
N ALA A 107 11.93 12.13 -4.66
CA ALA A 107 11.02 12.99 -5.43
C ALA A 107 9.68 13.14 -4.70
N PRO A 108 8.86 14.14 -5.04
CA PRO A 108 7.50 14.23 -4.49
C PRO A 108 6.70 12.96 -4.73
N GLU A 109 6.87 12.34 -5.90
CA GLU A 109 6.24 11.08 -6.27
C GLU A 109 7.27 10.08 -6.80
N PRO A 110 7.06 8.76 -6.60
CA PRO A 110 7.87 7.74 -7.24
C PRO A 110 7.81 7.89 -8.77
N PRO A 111 8.89 7.53 -9.48
CA PRO A 111 8.87 7.50 -10.94
C PRO A 111 7.87 6.44 -11.38
N ASP A 112 6.78 6.89 -11.97
CA ASP A 112 5.70 6.04 -12.36
C ASP A 112 5.00 6.54 -13.61
N SER A 113 4.77 5.63 -14.57
CA SER A 113 4.10 5.91 -15.83
C SER A 113 2.96 4.94 -16.16
N ALA A 114 2.56 4.05 -15.25
CA ALA A 114 1.46 3.15 -15.56
C ALA A 114 0.13 3.90 -15.61
N PRO A 115 -0.67 3.71 -16.66
CA PRO A 115 -1.97 4.35 -16.81
C PRO A 115 -3.05 3.63 -15.97
N ILE A 116 -2.78 3.43 -14.69
CA ILE A 116 -3.73 2.84 -13.73
C ILE A 116 -4.05 3.82 -12.62
N ALA A 117 -5.27 3.74 -12.08
CA ALA A 117 -5.72 4.60 -11.00
C ALA A 117 -4.91 4.35 -9.72
N ARG A 118 -4.38 5.43 -9.15
CA ARG A 118 -3.64 5.37 -7.89
C ARG A 118 -4.60 5.46 -6.72
N VAL A 119 -4.26 4.77 -5.63
CA VAL A 119 -4.88 5.00 -4.33
C VAL A 119 -4.47 6.39 -3.83
N VAL A 120 -5.43 7.26 -3.61
CA VAL A 120 -5.17 8.63 -3.14
C VAL A 120 -5.24 8.71 -1.63
N GLU A 121 -6.27 8.09 -1.06
CA GLU A 121 -6.55 8.15 0.37
C GLU A 121 -7.10 6.82 0.88
N THR A 122 -6.83 6.53 2.12
CA THR A 122 -7.41 5.39 2.84
C THR A 122 -7.88 5.86 4.20
N MET A 123 -9.13 5.57 4.51
CA MET A 123 -9.75 5.83 5.80
C MET A 123 -10.27 4.52 6.39
N SER A 124 -10.30 4.40 7.70
CA SER A 124 -10.94 3.28 8.36
C SER A 124 -11.56 3.68 9.68
N GLY A 125 -12.65 3.03 10.03
CA GLY A 125 -13.37 3.28 11.26
C GLY A 125 -14.21 2.07 11.68
N GLN A 126 -14.80 2.13 12.87
CA GLN A 126 -15.77 1.14 13.30
C GLN A 126 -17.01 1.22 12.40
N SER A 127 -17.54 0.06 11.99
CA SER A 127 -18.81 0.05 11.25
C SER A 127 -19.97 0.56 12.12
N VAL A 128 -20.81 1.38 11.53
CA VAL A 128 -22.02 1.89 12.21
C VAL A 128 -23.11 0.83 12.34
N ASN A 129 -23.09 -0.18 11.48
CA ASN A 129 -24.12 -1.23 11.44
C ASN A 129 -23.72 -2.51 12.18
N ASN A 130 -22.42 -2.71 12.43
CA ASN A 130 -21.89 -3.92 13.06
C ASN A 130 -20.70 -3.55 13.97
N ALA A 131 -20.90 -3.60 15.27
CA ALA A 131 -19.88 -3.24 16.27
C ALA A 131 -18.63 -4.12 16.23
N THR A 132 -18.66 -5.29 15.58
CA THR A 132 -17.50 -6.17 15.42
C THR A 132 -16.78 -5.95 14.09
N ALA A 133 -17.39 -5.22 13.16
CA ALA A 133 -16.83 -4.96 11.84
C ALA A 133 -16.08 -3.62 11.79
N ARG A 134 -15.16 -3.53 10.85
CA ARG A 134 -14.44 -2.32 10.50
C ARG A 134 -14.78 -1.90 9.07
N THR A 135 -15.14 -0.65 8.88
CA THR A 135 -15.32 -0.08 7.53
C THR A 135 -13.98 0.44 7.03
N PHE A 136 -13.63 0.07 5.81
CA PHE A 136 -12.53 0.64 5.05
C PHE A 136 -13.11 1.45 3.88
N VAL A 137 -12.50 2.61 3.64
CA VAL A 137 -12.82 3.50 2.52
C VAL A 137 -11.54 3.81 1.79
N ILE A 138 -11.53 3.55 0.48
CA ILE A 138 -10.36 3.75 -0.38
C ILE A 138 -10.79 4.65 -1.53
N ASP A 139 -10.11 5.77 -1.68
CA ASP A 139 -10.30 6.69 -2.79
C ASP A 139 -9.20 6.50 -3.84
N TYR A 140 -9.62 6.32 -5.09
CA TYR A 140 -8.74 6.22 -6.26
C TYR A 140 -8.90 7.45 -7.15
N ASP A 141 -7.86 7.78 -7.93
CA ASP A 141 -7.95 8.79 -8.98
C ASP A 141 -9.02 8.41 -10.00
N LEU A 142 -9.95 9.32 -10.29
CA LEU A 142 -11.10 9.03 -11.15
C LEU A 142 -10.75 9.03 -12.66
N ASP A 143 -9.81 9.87 -13.07
CA ASP A 143 -9.55 10.17 -14.49
C ASP A 143 -9.19 8.95 -15.32
N VAL A 144 -8.56 7.95 -14.70
CA VAL A 144 -8.14 6.71 -15.37
C VAL A 144 -9.33 5.85 -15.81
N PHE A 145 -10.44 5.91 -15.10
CA PHE A 145 -11.60 5.03 -15.39
C PHE A 145 -12.44 5.49 -16.57
N GLY A 146 -12.31 6.76 -17.01
CA GLY A 146 -13.15 7.30 -18.08
C GLY A 146 -14.63 7.04 -17.82
N SER A 147 -15.29 6.37 -18.77
CA SER A 147 -16.68 5.92 -18.65
C SER A 147 -16.83 4.48 -18.12
N ASP A 148 -15.73 3.77 -17.88
CA ASP A 148 -15.78 2.38 -17.45
C ASP A 148 -16.33 2.26 -16.02
N ASP A 149 -17.16 1.25 -15.81
CA ASP A 149 -17.63 0.85 -14.50
C ASP A 149 -16.80 -0.34 -14.01
N PRO A 150 -15.76 -0.10 -13.19
CA PRO A 150 -14.89 -1.16 -12.73
C PRO A 150 -15.60 -2.05 -11.72
N VAL A 151 -15.11 -3.29 -11.62
CA VAL A 151 -15.55 -4.25 -10.61
C VAL A 151 -14.51 -4.35 -9.50
N ALA A 152 -14.90 -4.15 -8.26
CA ALA A 152 -14.02 -4.30 -7.12
C ALA A 152 -13.80 -5.79 -6.80
N GLN A 153 -12.54 -6.19 -6.71
CA GLN A 153 -12.14 -7.47 -6.14
C GLN A 153 -11.51 -7.22 -4.77
N ILE A 154 -12.20 -7.68 -3.71
CA ILE A 154 -11.76 -7.49 -2.33
C ILE A 154 -11.46 -8.86 -1.73
N LYS A 155 -10.34 -8.98 -1.01
CA LYS A 155 -9.93 -10.22 -0.35
C LYS A 155 -9.47 -9.95 1.07
N ALA A 156 -9.68 -10.93 1.94
CA ALA A 156 -9.15 -10.99 3.29
C ALA A 156 -8.47 -12.34 3.51
N SER A 157 -7.31 -12.37 4.15
CA SER A 157 -6.60 -13.61 4.48
C SER A 157 -7.25 -14.38 5.63
N ALA A 158 -8.04 -13.71 6.46
CA ALA A 158 -8.84 -14.27 7.54
C ALA A 158 -10.04 -13.37 7.79
N GLY A 159 -11.12 -13.91 8.38
CA GLY A 159 -12.38 -13.19 8.51
C GLY A 159 -13.18 -13.17 7.20
N SER A 160 -14.11 -12.24 7.08
CA SER A 160 -14.99 -12.12 5.92
C SER A 160 -15.17 -10.67 5.47
N ILE A 161 -15.54 -10.49 4.20
CA ILE A 161 -15.91 -9.18 3.64
C ILE A 161 -17.42 -9.08 3.65
N GLY A 162 -17.92 -8.04 4.29
CA GLY A 162 -19.36 -7.73 4.35
C GLY A 162 -19.80 -6.85 3.18
N HIS A 163 -20.70 -5.92 3.49
CA HIS A 163 -21.22 -5.00 2.47
C HIS A 163 -20.12 -4.18 1.82
N SER A 164 -20.19 -4.04 0.48
CA SER A 164 -19.27 -3.20 -0.28
C SER A 164 -20.00 -2.43 -1.38
N TYR A 165 -19.49 -1.24 -1.71
CA TYR A 165 -19.99 -0.45 -2.83
C TYR A 165 -18.90 0.39 -3.46
N LEU A 166 -19.08 0.71 -4.75
CA LEU A 166 -18.32 1.71 -5.49
C LEU A 166 -19.17 2.95 -5.71
N LEU A 167 -18.56 4.11 -5.55
CA LEU A 167 -19.19 5.40 -5.78
C LEU A 167 -18.28 6.30 -6.62
N ARG A 168 -18.79 6.75 -7.76
CA ARG A 168 -18.11 7.74 -8.59
C ARG A 168 -18.40 9.14 -8.02
N MET A 169 -17.35 9.90 -7.73
CA MET A 169 -17.42 11.23 -7.12
C MET A 169 -16.73 12.25 -8.04
N PRO A 170 -17.39 12.68 -9.14
CA PRO A 170 -16.76 13.53 -10.16
C PRO A 170 -16.29 14.88 -9.64
N GLU A 171 -17.05 15.48 -8.73
CA GLU A 171 -16.71 16.80 -8.14
C GLU A 171 -15.42 16.77 -7.33
N GLN A 172 -15.08 15.61 -6.77
CA GLN A 172 -13.84 15.38 -6.02
C GLN A 172 -12.73 14.75 -6.87
N GLY A 173 -13.03 14.34 -8.11
CA GLY A 173 -12.10 13.60 -8.97
C GLY A 173 -11.76 12.22 -8.41
N ARG A 174 -12.71 11.54 -7.75
CA ARG A 174 -12.49 10.29 -7.03
C ARG A 174 -13.44 9.17 -7.44
N MET A 175 -12.90 7.94 -7.43
CA MET A 175 -13.68 6.70 -7.37
C MET A 175 -13.50 6.11 -5.97
N ARG A 176 -14.57 6.04 -5.19
CA ARG A 176 -14.56 5.55 -3.81
C ARG A 176 -15.01 4.10 -3.73
N LEU A 177 -14.17 3.24 -3.20
CA LEU A 177 -14.54 1.90 -2.75
C LEU A 177 -14.73 1.93 -1.23
N ALA A 178 -15.89 1.51 -0.76
CA ALA A 178 -16.11 1.27 0.67
C ALA A 178 -16.51 -0.19 0.88
N PHE A 179 -16.00 -0.81 1.96
CA PHE A 179 -16.36 -2.16 2.34
C PHE A 179 -16.24 -2.38 3.85
N GLU A 180 -16.98 -3.36 4.34
CA GLU A 180 -16.88 -3.84 5.72
C GLU A 180 -15.96 -5.06 5.79
N TYR A 181 -15.06 -5.07 6.75
CA TYR A 181 -14.29 -6.24 7.15
C TYR A 181 -14.80 -6.74 8.49
N ILE A 182 -15.16 -8.04 8.54
CA ILE A 182 -15.65 -8.72 9.74
C ILE A 182 -14.56 -9.72 10.18
N PRO A 183 -13.93 -9.52 11.34
CA PRO A 183 -12.79 -10.34 11.76
C PRO A 183 -13.11 -11.80 12.04
N ASP A 184 -14.35 -12.16 12.42
CA ASP A 184 -14.79 -13.54 12.73
C ASP A 184 -13.84 -14.28 13.70
N GLY A 185 -13.31 -13.57 14.69
CA GLY A 185 -12.35 -14.14 15.65
C GLY A 185 -10.87 -14.01 15.25
N ALA A 186 -10.54 -13.58 14.04
CA ALA A 186 -9.16 -13.35 13.62
C ALA A 186 -8.46 -12.34 14.53
N LYS A 187 -7.15 -12.53 14.72
CA LYS A 187 -6.27 -11.59 15.43
C LYS A 187 -5.49 -10.70 14.47
N LEU A 188 -5.29 -11.17 13.24
CA LEU A 188 -4.59 -10.50 12.16
C LEU A 188 -5.24 -10.90 10.84
N ALA A 189 -5.34 -9.97 9.91
CA ALA A 189 -5.70 -10.23 8.52
C ALA A 189 -4.96 -9.29 7.58
N ASP A 190 -4.50 -9.81 6.46
CA ASP A 190 -4.09 -9.01 5.32
C ASP A 190 -5.30 -8.82 4.40
N LEU A 191 -5.61 -7.56 4.11
CA LEU A 191 -6.71 -7.14 3.25
C LEU A 191 -6.15 -6.64 1.93
N SER A 192 -6.83 -6.92 0.83
CA SER A 192 -6.47 -6.36 -0.47
C SER A 192 -7.71 -5.98 -1.27
N ALA A 193 -7.58 -4.94 -2.09
CA ALA A 193 -8.62 -4.50 -3.00
C ALA A 193 -8.02 -3.98 -4.31
N VAL A 194 -8.61 -4.34 -5.43
CA VAL A 194 -8.25 -3.86 -6.76
C VAL A 194 -9.51 -3.64 -7.58
N LEU A 195 -9.50 -2.60 -8.41
CA LEU A 195 -10.57 -2.31 -9.35
C LEU A 195 -10.18 -2.85 -10.73
N ASN A 196 -11.01 -3.72 -11.29
CA ASN A 196 -10.77 -4.40 -12.55
C ASN A 196 -11.76 -3.95 -13.62
N GLY A 197 -11.28 -3.82 -14.85
CA GLY A 197 -12.09 -3.71 -16.05
C GLY A 197 -12.00 -4.96 -16.92
N ALA A 198 -12.53 -4.89 -18.13
CA ALA A 198 -12.52 -6.01 -19.06
C ALA A 198 -11.10 -6.47 -19.48
N GLY A 199 -10.13 -5.56 -19.46
CA GLY A 199 -8.73 -5.82 -19.84
C GLY A 199 -7.79 -6.15 -18.68
N GLY A 200 -8.28 -6.23 -17.44
CA GLY A 200 -7.45 -6.47 -16.26
C GLY A 200 -7.54 -5.36 -15.22
N ALA A 201 -6.51 -5.21 -14.40
CA ALA A 201 -6.48 -4.23 -13.34
C ALA A 201 -6.48 -2.79 -13.90
N LEU A 202 -7.42 -1.96 -13.44
CA LEU A 202 -7.52 -0.54 -13.72
C LEU A 202 -6.96 0.31 -12.58
N SER A 203 -6.66 -0.27 -11.44
CA SER A 203 -6.10 0.43 -10.28
C SER A 203 -4.89 -0.28 -9.72
N GLU A 204 -4.13 0.44 -8.90
CA GLU A 204 -3.22 -0.20 -7.95
C GLU A 204 -3.97 -1.22 -7.10
N THR A 205 -3.26 -2.26 -6.68
CA THR A 205 -3.76 -3.15 -5.62
C THR A 205 -3.47 -2.51 -4.28
N TRP A 206 -4.52 -2.03 -3.63
CA TRP A 206 -4.47 -1.59 -2.25
C TRP A 206 -4.28 -2.78 -1.31
N ILE A 207 -3.39 -2.63 -0.33
CA ILE A 207 -3.11 -3.64 0.70
C ILE A 207 -3.07 -2.95 2.06
N ALA A 208 -3.71 -3.56 3.06
CA ALA A 208 -3.61 -3.15 4.45
C ALA A 208 -3.51 -4.38 5.36
N ARG A 209 -2.81 -4.23 6.46
CA ARG A 209 -2.81 -5.21 7.56
C ARG A 209 -3.75 -4.71 8.66
N TRP A 210 -4.68 -5.54 9.03
CA TRP A 210 -5.52 -5.34 10.19
C TRP A 210 -5.03 -6.20 11.35
N THR A 211 -4.94 -5.62 12.53
CA THR A 211 -4.65 -6.34 13.78
C THR A 211 -5.74 -6.03 14.80
N ARG A 212 -6.07 -7.00 15.63
CA ARG A 212 -6.93 -6.77 16.79
C ARG A 212 -6.09 -6.07 17.86
N GLU A 213 -6.44 -4.83 18.18
CA GLU A 213 -5.92 -4.08 19.33
C GLU A 213 -6.47 -4.61 20.65
#